data_b7537ea8950c2471d411b22fd1010690
#
_entry.id   b7537ea8950c2471d411b22fd1010690
#
_cell.length_a   1.000
_cell.length_b   1.000
_cell.length_c   1.000
_cell.angle_alpha   90.00
_cell.angle_beta   90.00
_cell.angle_gamma   90.00
#
_symmetry.space_group_name_H-M   'P 1'
#
loop_
_entity.id
_entity.type
_entity.pdbx_description
1 polymer ?
#
loop_
_entity_poly.entity_id
_entity_poly.type
_entity_poly.pdbx_seq_one_letter_code
_entity_poly.pdbx_strand_id
1 'polypeptide(L)'
;MCIRDRGKLLPQLSPSTFNTIINVLFLVLGFVMLNRGFGARTVYCSILSAGLIQLFEWAFPMDRPLTDQLMLELFFAVILPALGSAILFNIDASSGGTDIAAMILKKYTGLDVGRALLLSDVVIAAAALFVFDITAGLCSLLGLALKSVLVDSAIESFNRRKAFFVISYDPEHVCDYITHTLGRGATVWQAQGAYTHAEHHVVLTVLTRGQAVLLRRYLKKIDPHAFLIVANSSEIFGKGFLQP
;
A
#
# COMPACT_ATOMS: atom_id res chain seq x y z
N MET A 1 13.56 8.24 -16.24
CA MET A 1 14.29 7.50 -17.30
C MET A 1 13.82 8.04 -18.63
N CYS A 2 14.62 8.88 -19.29
CA CYS A 2 14.23 9.54 -20.53
C CYS A 2 14.03 8.52 -21.66
N ILE A 3 12.87 8.58 -22.30
CA ILE A 3 12.46 7.75 -23.45
C ILE A 3 13.49 7.82 -24.60
N ARG A 4 14.23 8.93 -24.69
CA ARG A 4 15.22 9.23 -25.73
C ARG A 4 16.45 8.32 -25.74
N ASP A 5 16.81 7.67 -24.63
CA ASP A 5 18.05 6.87 -24.53
C ASP A 5 17.88 5.38 -24.88
N ARG A 6 16.64 4.88 -24.96
CA ARG A 6 16.36 3.48 -25.34
C ARG A 6 16.65 3.14 -26.81
N GLY A 7 16.72 4.14 -27.68
CA GLY A 7 17.03 3.97 -29.11
C GLY A 7 18.44 3.43 -29.41
N LYS A 8 19.34 3.39 -28.40
CA LYS A 8 20.70 2.90 -28.57
C LYS A 8 20.81 1.37 -28.54
N LEU A 9 19.83 0.68 -27.94
CA LEU A 9 19.89 -0.80 -27.84
C LEU A 9 19.16 -1.54 -28.94
N LEU A 10 18.13 -0.95 -29.55
CA LEU A 10 17.36 -1.56 -30.65
C LEU A 10 16.96 -0.48 -31.66
N PRO A 11 17.78 -0.24 -32.71
CA PRO A 11 17.57 0.85 -33.68
C PRO A 11 16.30 0.73 -34.52
N GLN A 12 15.65 -0.45 -34.54
CA GLN A 12 14.52 -0.74 -35.43
C GLN A 12 13.13 -0.59 -34.75
N LEU A 13 13.06 -0.45 -33.43
CA LEU A 13 11.79 -0.28 -32.70
C LEU A 13 11.77 1.07 -32.01
N SER A 14 10.69 1.85 -32.20
CA SER A 14 10.55 3.09 -31.45
C SER A 14 10.43 2.77 -29.94
N PRO A 15 11.01 3.59 -29.05
CA PRO A 15 10.96 3.36 -27.60
C PRO A 15 9.52 3.21 -27.04
N SER A 16 8.56 3.89 -27.67
CA SER A 16 7.14 3.80 -27.32
C SER A 16 6.55 2.43 -27.66
N THR A 17 6.86 1.90 -28.83
CA THR A 17 6.38 0.58 -29.28
C THR A 17 6.92 -0.53 -28.38
N PHE A 18 8.20 -0.49 -28.03
CA PHE A 18 8.82 -1.45 -27.12
C PHE A 18 8.16 -1.43 -25.74
N ASN A 19 7.93 -0.24 -25.19
CA ASN A 19 7.24 -0.09 -23.89
C ASN A 19 5.80 -0.62 -23.94
N THR A 20 5.09 -0.39 -25.04
CA THR A 20 3.72 -0.89 -25.21
C THR A 20 3.69 -2.41 -25.28
N ILE A 21 4.61 -3.03 -26.02
CA ILE A 21 4.69 -4.51 -26.11
C ILE A 21 4.95 -5.12 -24.74
N ILE A 22 5.90 -4.58 -23.97
CA ILE A 22 6.19 -5.07 -22.62
C ILE A 22 4.97 -4.90 -21.71
N ASN A 23 4.30 -3.76 -21.76
CA ASN A 23 3.11 -3.52 -20.95
C ASN A 23 1.99 -4.50 -21.28
N VAL A 24 1.73 -4.76 -22.55
CA VAL A 24 0.74 -5.76 -23.00
C VAL A 24 1.12 -7.15 -22.53
N LEU A 25 2.40 -7.53 -22.64
CA LEU A 25 2.89 -8.82 -22.15
C LEU A 25 2.63 -8.99 -20.65
N PHE A 26 3.02 -8.00 -19.83
CA PHE A 26 2.77 -8.03 -18.39
C PHE A 26 1.27 -8.03 -18.06
N LEU A 27 0.44 -7.32 -18.81
CA LEU A 27 -1.02 -7.37 -18.65
C LEU A 27 -1.57 -8.78 -18.87
N VAL A 28 -1.16 -9.46 -19.96
CA VAL A 28 -1.58 -10.84 -20.23
C VAL A 28 -1.11 -11.77 -19.12
N LEU A 29 0.14 -11.65 -18.66
CA LEU A 29 0.67 -12.42 -17.54
C LEU A 29 -0.13 -12.14 -16.24
N GLY A 30 -0.48 -10.90 -15.97
CA GLY A 30 -1.32 -10.52 -14.83
C GLY A 30 -2.71 -11.16 -14.87
N PHE A 31 -3.34 -11.21 -16.04
CA PHE A 31 -4.63 -11.89 -16.22
C PHE A 31 -4.56 -13.39 -15.97
N VAL A 32 -3.49 -14.05 -16.43
CA VAL A 32 -3.33 -15.49 -16.32
C VAL A 32 -2.89 -15.90 -14.91
N MET A 33 -1.94 -15.17 -14.33
CA MET A 33 -1.26 -15.59 -13.10
C MET A 33 -1.89 -15.04 -11.82
N LEU A 34 -2.52 -13.86 -11.84
CA LEU A 34 -3.10 -13.25 -10.65
C LEU A 34 -4.60 -13.57 -10.51
N ASN A 35 -5.44 -12.76 -11.11
CA ASN A 35 -6.89 -12.93 -11.04
C ASN A 35 -7.56 -12.08 -12.13
N ARG A 36 -8.72 -12.52 -12.65
CA ARG A 36 -9.50 -11.74 -13.64
C ARG A 36 -9.88 -10.35 -13.10
N GLY A 37 -10.22 -10.26 -11.81
CA GLY A 37 -10.54 -8.99 -11.15
C GLY A 37 -9.36 -8.02 -11.12
N PHE A 38 -8.17 -8.51 -10.78
CA PHE A 38 -6.92 -7.74 -10.83
C PHE A 38 -6.64 -7.24 -12.25
N GLY A 39 -6.71 -8.14 -13.23
CA GLY A 39 -6.45 -7.80 -14.63
C GLY A 39 -7.38 -6.70 -15.14
N ALA A 40 -8.69 -6.81 -14.92
CA ALA A 40 -9.66 -5.82 -15.38
C ALA A 40 -9.43 -4.43 -14.74
N ARG A 41 -9.17 -4.38 -13.43
CA ARG A 41 -8.86 -3.12 -12.72
C ARG A 41 -7.54 -2.51 -13.24
N THR A 42 -6.53 -3.34 -13.47
CA THR A 42 -5.23 -2.90 -13.97
C THR A 42 -5.33 -2.33 -15.38
N VAL A 43 -6.08 -2.97 -16.28
CA VAL A 43 -6.34 -2.42 -17.63
C VAL A 43 -6.99 -1.05 -17.54
N TYR A 44 -8.05 -0.92 -16.73
CA TYR A 44 -8.72 0.35 -16.53
C TYR A 44 -7.77 1.44 -16.00
N CYS A 45 -6.99 1.12 -14.95
CA CYS A 45 -6.03 2.06 -14.36
C CYS A 45 -4.91 2.43 -15.33
N SER A 46 -4.40 1.46 -16.12
CA SER A 46 -3.34 1.72 -17.11
C SER A 46 -3.81 2.65 -18.22
N ILE A 47 -5.02 2.44 -18.75
CA ILE A 47 -5.60 3.31 -19.77
C ILE A 47 -5.85 4.71 -19.20
N LEU A 48 -6.44 4.79 -18.02
CA LEU A 48 -6.72 6.07 -17.35
C LEU A 48 -5.41 6.84 -17.07
N SER A 49 -4.38 6.17 -16.55
CA SER A 49 -3.08 6.79 -16.30
C SER A 49 -2.43 7.30 -17.57
N ALA A 50 -2.45 6.50 -18.65
CA ALA A 50 -1.90 6.92 -19.94
C ALA A 50 -2.65 8.15 -20.51
N GLY A 51 -3.97 8.14 -20.41
CA GLY A 51 -4.80 9.28 -20.86
C GLY A 51 -4.57 10.55 -20.03
N LEU A 52 -4.42 10.42 -18.71
CA LEU A 52 -4.11 11.55 -17.83
C LEU A 52 -2.71 12.11 -18.11
N ILE A 53 -1.70 11.25 -18.28
CA ILE A 53 -0.35 11.69 -18.63
C ILE A 53 -0.38 12.51 -19.92
N GLN A 54 -1.05 12.00 -20.96
CA GLN A 54 -1.14 12.69 -22.24
C GLN A 54 -1.91 14.03 -22.12
N LEU A 55 -2.95 14.07 -21.32
CA LEU A 55 -3.70 15.29 -21.02
C LEU A 55 -2.83 16.35 -20.31
N PHE A 56 -2.04 15.92 -19.32
CA PHE A 56 -1.14 16.83 -18.60
C PHE A 56 0.01 17.30 -19.46
N GLU A 57 0.60 16.46 -20.32
CA GLU A 57 1.61 16.86 -21.28
C GLU A 57 1.08 17.91 -22.26
N TRP A 58 -0.17 17.77 -22.69
CA TRP A 58 -0.80 18.74 -23.57
C TRP A 58 -1.17 20.04 -22.86
N ALA A 59 -1.67 19.96 -21.60
CA ALA A 59 -2.16 21.13 -20.86
C ALA A 59 -1.00 21.93 -20.23
N PHE A 60 0.08 21.27 -19.87
CA PHE A 60 1.25 21.86 -19.18
C PHE A 60 2.55 21.36 -19.82
N PRO A 61 2.86 21.78 -21.06
CA PRO A 61 4.11 21.38 -21.69
C PRO A 61 5.29 21.95 -20.89
N MET A 62 6.15 21.06 -20.39
CA MET A 62 7.32 21.43 -19.58
C MET A 62 8.59 21.11 -20.38
N ASP A 63 9.26 22.15 -20.88
CA ASP A 63 10.52 22.02 -21.63
C ASP A 63 11.75 21.99 -20.73
N ARG A 64 11.61 22.34 -19.45
CA ARG A 64 12.70 22.44 -18.48
C ARG A 64 12.32 21.80 -17.16
N PRO A 65 13.32 21.30 -16.38
CA PRO A 65 13.13 20.88 -15.00
C PRO A 65 12.52 22.02 -14.16
N LEU A 66 11.75 21.67 -13.13
CA LEU A 66 11.16 22.66 -12.20
C LEU A 66 12.23 23.31 -11.34
N THR A 67 13.28 22.59 -11.01
CA THR A 67 14.38 23.07 -10.18
C THR A 67 15.74 22.57 -10.71
N ASP A 68 16.81 23.29 -10.39
CA ASP A 68 18.17 22.85 -10.72
C ASP A 68 18.72 21.83 -9.71
N GLN A 69 17.90 21.42 -8.72
CA GLN A 69 18.31 20.49 -7.67
C GLN A 69 17.83 19.07 -7.97
N LEU A 70 18.70 18.26 -8.54
CA LEU A 70 18.42 16.87 -8.94
C LEU A 70 17.81 16.02 -7.81
N MET A 71 18.28 16.17 -6.57
CA MET A 71 17.78 15.39 -5.42
C MET A 71 16.36 15.77 -5.04
N LEU A 72 16.00 17.05 -5.13
CA LEU A 72 14.64 17.50 -4.86
C LEU A 72 13.66 16.97 -5.91
N GLU A 73 14.03 17.03 -7.17
CA GLU A 73 13.21 16.46 -8.26
C GLU A 73 13.05 14.96 -8.13
N LEU A 74 14.14 14.23 -7.84
CA LEU A 74 14.10 12.78 -7.60
C LEU A 74 13.12 12.44 -6.47
N PHE A 75 13.15 13.20 -5.38
CA PHE A 75 12.30 12.95 -4.23
C PHE A 75 10.80 13.04 -4.60
N PHE A 76 10.39 14.12 -5.26
CA PHE A 76 8.98 14.29 -5.68
C PHE A 76 8.59 13.33 -6.80
N ALA A 77 9.48 13.05 -7.74
CA ALA A 77 9.26 12.08 -8.81
C ALA A 77 9.04 10.65 -8.30
N VAL A 78 9.54 10.33 -7.09
CA VAL A 78 9.36 9.01 -6.48
C VAL A 78 8.16 8.98 -5.53
N ILE A 79 7.99 9.99 -4.66
CA ILE A 79 6.94 9.99 -3.63
C ILE A 79 5.54 9.93 -4.24
N LEU A 80 5.24 10.82 -5.18
CA LEU A 80 3.89 10.93 -5.74
C LEU A 80 3.45 9.64 -6.44
N PRO A 81 4.25 9.05 -7.36
CA PRO A 81 3.90 7.76 -7.95
C PRO A 81 3.88 6.61 -6.96
N ALA A 82 4.77 6.60 -5.94
CA ALA A 82 4.77 5.55 -4.91
C ALA A 82 3.48 5.53 -4.11
N LEU A 83 2.97 6.70 -3.71
CA LEU A 83 1.67 6.81 -3.03
C LEU A 83 0.52 6.37 -3.95
N GLY A 84 0.54 6.77 -5.22
CA GLY A 84 -0.43 6.31 -6.22
C GLY A 84 -0.42 4.79 -6.40
N SER A 85 0.76 4.19 -6.56
CA SER A 85 0.93 2.74 -6.66
C SER A 85 0.45 2.02 -5.39
N ALA A 86 0.74 2.56 -4.20
CA ALA A 86 0.28 1.98 -2.93
C ALA A 86 -1.25 1.94 -2.82
N ILE A 87 -1.95 2.99 -3.28
CA ILE A 87 -3.42 3.02 -3.34
C ILE A 87 -3.93 1.94 -4.30
N LEU A 88 -3.34 1.84 -5.49
CA LEU A 88 -3.73 0.83 -6.48
C LEU A 88 -3.51 -0.59 -5.97
N PHE A 89 -2.36 -0.88 -5.38
CA PHE A 89 -2.07 -2.20 -4.81
C PHE A 89 -3.00 -2.55 -3.65
N ASN A 90 -3.42 -1.58 -2.86
CA ASN A 90 -4.35 -1.80 -1.76
C ASN A 90 -5.77 -2.20 -2.22
N ILE A 91 -6.14 -1.89 -3.47
CA ILE A 91 -7.41 -2.30 -4.08
C ILE A 91 -7.24 -3.44 -5.08
N ASP A 92 -6.12 -4.17 -5.03
CA ASP A 92 -5.76 -5.22 -5.99
C ASP A 92 -5.80 -4.73 -7.44
N ALA A 93 -5.09 -3.65 -7.72
CA ALA A 93 -4.89 -3.10 -9.05
C ALA A 93 -3.42 -2.66 -9.22
N SER A 94 -3.03 -2.32 -10.44
CA SER A 94 -1.70 -1.79 -10.77
C SER A 94 -1.82 -0.72 -11.87
N SER A 95 -0.81 0.12 -12.00
CA SER A 95 -0.68 1.04 -13.14
C SER A 95 -0.16 0.35 -14.41
N GLY A 96 0.22 -0.93 -14.33
CA GLY A 96 0.83 -1.69 -15.41
C GLY A 96 2.35 -1.81 -15.29
N GLY A 97 2.99 -2.35 -16.34
CA GLY A 97 4.44 -2.49 -16.39
C GLY A 97 5.02 -3.48 -15.39
N THR A 98 6.20 -3.17 -14.85
CA THR A 98 6.93 -4.01 -13.88
C THR A 98 6.20 -4.17 -12.56
N ASP A 99 5.26 -3.29 -12.22
CA ASP A 99 4.42 -3.39 -11.04
C ASP A 99 3.59 -4.70 -11.05
N ILE A 100 3.19 -5.18 -12.23
CA ILE A 100 2.51 -6.48 -12.38
C ILE A 100 3.46 -7.63 -12.03
N ALA A 101 4.73 -7.56 -12.47
CA ALA A 101 5.73 -8.57 -12.11
C ALA A 101 5.94 -8.65 -10.59
N ALA A 102 5.99 -7.49 -9.92
CA ALA A 102 6.06 -7.43 -8.46
C ALA A 102 4.85 -8.07 -7.78
N MET A 103 3.63 -7.85 -8.29
CA MET A 103 2.42 -8.48 -7.74
C MET A 103 2.39 -10.00 -7.98
N ILE A 104 2.90 -10.48 -9.11
CA ILE A 104 3.11 -11.92 -9.35
C ILE A 104 4.11 -12.47 -8.34
N LEU A 105 5.25 -11.82 -8.18
CA LEU A 105 6.28 -12.24 -7.24
C LEU A 105 5.73 -12.30 -5.80
N LYS A 106 5.01 -11.26 -5.35
CA LYS A 106 4.31 -11.25 -4.06
C LYS A 106 3.42 -12.49 -3.89
N LYS A 107 2.59 -12.80 -4.90
CA LYS A 107 1.66 -13.93 -4.82
C LYS A 107 2.35 -15.27 -4.58
N TYR A 108 3.49 -15.50 -5.21
CA TYR A 108 4.21 -16.78 -5.13
C TYR A 108 5.23 -16.87 -3.99
N THR A 109 5.74 -15.75 -3.52
CA THR A 109 6.78 -15.71 -2.47
C THR A 109 6.26 -15.27 -1.11
N GLY A 110 5.08 -14.64 -1.04
CA GLY A 110 4.55 -14.07 0.20
C GLY A 110 5.28 -12.82 0.68
N LEU A 111 6.15 -12.22 -0.15
CA LEU A 111 6.86 -10.98 0.19
C LEU A 111 5.92 -9.78 0.26
N ASP A 112 6.31 -8.77 1.02
CA ASP A 112 5.66 -7.46 0.99
C ASP A 112 5.74 -6.83 -0.41
N VAL A 113 4.80 -5.95 -0.73
CA VAL A 113 4.71 -5.34 -2.07
C VAL A 113 5.96 -4.57 -2.44
N GLY A 114 6.50 -3.77 -1.52
CA GLY A 114 7.69 -2.97 -1.77
C GLY A 114 8.94 -3.82 -1.96
N ARG A 115 9.09 -4.91 -1.19
CA ARG A 115 10.19 -5.86 -1.40
C ARG A 115 10.07 -6.56 -2.74
N ALA A 116 8.86 -6.92 -3.15
CA ALA A 116 8.63 -7.51 -4.47
C ALA A 116 8.93 -6.52 -5.60
N LEU A 117 8.57 -5.23 -5.44
CA LEU A 117 8.94 -4.14 -6.36
C LEU A 117 10.46 -3.99 -6.45
N LEU A 118 11.14 -3.96 -5.32
CA LEU A 118 12.60 -3.84 -5.27
C LEU A 118 13.27 -5.00 -6.03
N LEU A 119 12.83 -6.24 -5.79
CA LEU A 119 13.39 -7.41 -6.46
C LEU A 119 13.10 -7.45 -7.95
N SER A 120 11.90 -7.04 -8.39
CA SER A 120 11.56 -7.02 -9.82
C SER A 120 12.33 -5.94 -10.59
N ASP A 121 12.55 -4.78 -9.97
CA ASP A 121 13.12 -3.63 -10.66
C ASP A 121 14.64 -3.49 -10.45
N VAL A 122 15.23 -4.17 -9.43
CA VAL A 122 16.68 -4.09 -9.15
C VAL A 122 17.54 -4.52 -10.34
N VAL A 123 17.10 -5.52 -11.08
CA VAL A 123 17.82 -6.01 -12.28
C VAL A 123 17.88 -4.91 -13.36
N ILE A 124 16.74 -4.20 -13.54
CA ILE A 124 16.64 -3.09 -14.50
C ILE A 124 17.48 -1.91 -14.03
N ALA A 125 17.41 -1.58 -12.73
CA ALA A 125 18.19 -0.50 -12.13
C ALA A 125 19.69 -0.79 -12.14
N ALA A 126 20.11 -2.04 -11.90
CA ALA A 126 21.50 -2.45 -12.02
C ALA A 126 22.01 -2.38 -13.47
N ALA A 127 21.20 -2.80 -14.46
CA ALA A 127 21.56 -2.65 -15.86
C ALA A 127 21.75 -1.18 -16.26
N ALA A 128 21.02 -0.25 -15.63
CA ALA A 128 21.18 1.18 -15.89
C ALA A 128 22.57 1.72 -15.49
N LEU A 129 23.23 1.12 -14.48
CA LEU A 129 24.60 1.48 -14.09
C LEU A 129 25.63 1.22 -15.20
N PHE A 130 25.38 0.22 -16.04
CA PHE A 130 26.30 -0.14 -17.14
C PHE A 130 26.01 0.64 -18.43
N VAL A 131 24.79 1.14 -18.60
CA VAL A 131 24.34 1.80 -19.83
C VAL A 131 24.43 3.32 -19.74
N PHE A 132 24.24 3.87 -18.52
CA PHE A 132 24.19 5.32 -18.24
C PHE A 132 25.33 5.75 -17.31
N ASP A 133 25.40 7.03 -17.02
CA ASP A 133 26.35 7.60 -16.06
C ASP A 133 26.12 7.03 -14.65
N ILE A 134 27.20 6.94 -13.87
CA ILE A 134 27.20 6.47 -12.49
C ILE A 134 26.19 7.24 -11.65
N THR A 135 26.08 8.56 -11.84
CA THR A 135 25.12 9.41 -11.13
C THR A 135 23.68 8.99 -11.42
N ALA A 136 23.34 8.76 -12.68
CA ALA A 136 21.99 8.31 -13.07
C ALA A 136 21.67 6.93 -12.51
N GLY A 137 22.66 6.02 -12.52
CA GLY A 137 22.51 4.68 -11.95
C GLY A 137 22.30 4.69 -10.44
N LEU A 138 23.09 5.48 -9.72
CA LEU A 138 22.92 5.63 -8.24
C LEU A 138 21.59 6.30 -7.89
N CYS A 139 21.16 7.32 -8.62
CA CYS A 139 19.85 7.95 -8.44
C CYS A 139 18.71 6.96 -8.72
N SER A 140 18.86 6.07 -9.71
CA SER A 140 17.87 5.03 -10.01
C SER A 140 17.75 4.02 -8.88
N LEU A 141 18.87 3.56 -8.32
CA LEU A 141 18.88 2.64 -7.17
C LEU A 141 18.29 3.30 -5.91
N LEU A 142 18.66 4.56 -5.64
CA LEU A 142 18.11 5.32 -4.52
C LEU A 142 16.60 5.52 -4.67
N GLY A 143 16.14 5.90 -5.85
CA GLY A 143 14.72 6.08 -6.15
C GLY A 143 13.93 4.78 -5.99
N LEU A 144 14.50 3.65 -6.43
CA LEU A 144 13.90 2.33 -6.27
C LEU A 144 13.78 1.93 -4.81
N ALA A 145 14.84 2.10 -4.02
CA ALA A 145 14.82 1.81 -2.58
C ALA A 145 13.78 2.68 -1.86
N LEU A 146 13.75 3.98 -2.17
CA LEU A 146 12.78 4.92 -1.60
C LEU A 146 11.34 4.54 -1.98
N LYS A 147 11.07 4.21 -3.26
CA LYS A 147 9.77 3.73 -3.73
C LYS A 147 9.32 2.50 -2.95
N SER A 148 10.19 1.50 -2.78
CA SER A 148 9.91 0.27 -2.06
C SER A 148 9.45 0.54 -0.62
N VAL A 149 10.21 1.31 0.14
CA VAL A 149 9.90 1.67 1.53
C VAL A 149 8.60 2.48 1.64
N LEU A 150 8.41 3.44 0.73
CA LEU A 150 7.21 4.28 0.74
C LEU A 150 5.94 3.49 0.43
N VAL A 151 5.99 2.58 -0.55
CA VAL A 151 4.85 1.73 -0.92
C VAL A 151 4.45 0.85 0.25
N ASP A 152 5.39 0.13 0.88
CA ASP A 152 5.11 -0.73 2.03
C ASP A 152 4.55 0.07 3.20
N SER A 153 5.18 1.19 3.55
CA SER A 153 4.73 2.06 4.65
C SER A 153 3.33 2.62 4.40
N ALA A 154 3.01 2.97 3.15
CA ALA A 154 1.69 3.47 2.79
C ALA A 154 0.63 2.37 2.87
N ILE A 155 0.88 1.17 2.30
CA ILE A 155 -0.02 0.02 2.37
C ILE A 155 -0.27 -0.38 3.83
N GLU A 156 0.79 -0.49 4.63
CA GLU A 156 0.66 -0.77 6.06
C GLU A 156 -0.20 0.29 6.75
N SER A 157 0.02 1.57 6.43
CA SER A 157 -0.75 2.67 7.01
C SER A 157 -2.25 2.62 6.65
N PHE A 158 -2.60 2.18 5.43
CA PHE A 158 -4.00 2.00 5.02
C PHE A 158 -4.65 0.80 5.73
N ASN A 159 -3.89 -0.25 5.97
CA ASN A 159 -4.38 -1.49 6.55
C ASN A 159 -4.32 -1.53 8.09
N ARG A 160 -3.77 -0.51 8.72
CA ARG A 160 -3.69 -0.44 10.18
C ARG A 160 -5.07 -0.61 10.83
N ARG A 161 -5.17 -1.61 11.67
CA ARG A 161 -6.29 -1.85 12.56
C ARG A 161 -5.86 -1.61 14.00
N LYS A 162 -6.81 -1.49 14.89
CA LYS A 162 -6.53 -1.32 16.31
C LYS A 162 -7.23 -2.42 17.08
N ALA A 163 -6.47 -3.20 17.82
CA ALA A 163 -6.98 -4.10 18.83
C ALA A 163 -7.18 -3.31 20.13
N PHE A 164 -8.34 -3.44 20.73
CA PHE A 164 -8.73 -2.79 21.96
C PHE A 164 -8.92 -3.83 23.04
N PHE A 165 -8.26 -3.62 24.16
CA PHE A 165 -8.53 -4.31 25.41
C PHE A 165 -9.22 -3.29 26.32
N VAL A 166 -10.51 -3.48 26.54
CA VAL A 166 -11.32 -2.62 27.41
C VAL A 166 -11.50 -3.33 28.73
N ILE A 167 -10.99 -2.75 29.81
CA ILE A 167 -11.21 -3.25 31.17
C ILE A 167 -12.33 -2.40 31.77
N SER A 168 -13.50 -3.02 32.00
CA SER A 168 -14.70 -2.34 32.44
C SER A 168 -15.42 -3.17 33.52
N TYR A 169 -16.17 -2.48 34.37
CA TYR A 169 -17.10 -3.10 35.30
C TYR A 169 -18.45 -3.47 34.65
N ASP A 170 -18.74 -2.86 33.48
CA ASP A 170 -19.99 -3.08 32.76
C ASP A 170 -19.70 -3.63 31.36
N PRO A 171 -19.33 -4.92 31.22
CA PRO A 171 -18.99 -5.53 29.95
C PRO A 171 -20.20 -5.69 29.03
N GLU A 172 -21.43 -5.79 29.57
CA GLU A 172 -22.64 -6.05 28.78
C GLU A 172 -22.94 -4.87 27.86
N HIS A 173 -22.99 -3.65 28.39
CA HIS A 173 -23.23 -2.47 27.57
C HIS A 173 -22.11 -2.19 26.59
N VAL A 174 -20.85 -2.46 26.96
CA VAL A 174 -19.71 -2.35 26.05
C VAL A 174 -19.81 -3.32 24.89
N CYS A 175 -20.14 -4.60 25.17
CA CYS A 175 -20.31 -5.63 24.17
C CYS A 175 -21.51 -5.35 23.27
N ASP A 176 -22.62 -4.92 23.82
CA ASP A 176 -23.81 -4.55 23.06
C ASP A 176 -23.52 -3.42 22.04
N TYR A 177 -22.84 -2.38 22.49
CA TYR A 177 -22.42 -1.30 21.60
C TYR A 177 -21.48 -1.77 20.49
N ILE A 178 -20.50 -2.64 20.82
CA ILE A 178 -19.55 -3.18 19.84
C ILE A 178 -20.26 -4.05 18.81
N THR A 179 -21.16 -4.93 19.25
CA THR A 179 -21.82 -5.90 18.39
C THR A 179 -22.94 -5.29 17.55
N HIS A 180 -23.82 -4.52 18.18
CA HIS A 180 -25.00 -3.97 17.50
C HIS A 180 -24.77 -2.62 16.82
N THR A 181 -23.97 -1.74 17.44
CA THR A 181 -23.72 -0.40 16.84
C THR A 181 -22.52 -0.38 15.93
N LEU A 182 -21.42 -1.00 16.31
CA LEU A 182 -20.20 -1.02 15.49
C LEU A 182 -20.15 -2.20 14.52
N GLY A 183 -21.02 -3.21 14.70
CA GLY A 183 -21.08 -4.40 13.85
C GLY A 183 -19.79 -5.24 13.89
N ARG A 184 -19.15 -5.34 15.07
CA ARG A 184 -17.89 -6.06 15.27
C ARG A 184 -18.01 -7.11 16.36
N GLY A 185 -17.18 -8.16 16.24
CA GLY A 185 -17.07 -9.17 17.28
C GLY A 185 -16.37 -8.63 18.52
N ALA A 186 -16.79 -9.13 19.69
CA ALA A 186 -16.11 -8.91 20.94
C ALA A 186 -15.88 -10.24 21.65
N THR A 187 -14.75 -10.38 22.34
CA THR A 187 -14.45 -11.52 23.19
C THR A 187 -14.26 -11.03 24.60
N VAL A 188 -14.93 -11.65 25.56
CA VAL A 188 -14.90 -11.25 26.97
C VAL A 188 -14.30 -12.37 27.80
N TRP A 189 -13.46 -11.99 28.77
CA TRP A 189 -13.00 -12.91 29.81
C TRP A 189 -12.94 -12.18 31.17
N GLN A 190 -13.03 -12.93 32.24
CA GLN A 190 -12.90 -12.42 33.60
C GLN A 190 -11.42 -12.24 33.94
N ALA A 191 -11.12 -11.17 34.64
CA ALA A 191 -9.81 -10.85 35.17
C ALA A 191 -9.92 -10.32 36.58
N GLN A 192 -8.90 -10.47 37.39
CA GLN A 192 -8.86 -9.97 38.78
C GLN A 192 -7.76 -8.90 38.90
N GLY A 193 -8.07 -7.79 39.49
CA GLY A 193 -7.12 -6.75 39.87
C GLY A 193 -6.09 -7.27 40.86
N ALA A 194 -4.82 -7.23 40.55
CA ALA A 194 -3.76 -7.78 41.39
C ALA A 194 -3.66 -7.05 42.75
N TYR A 195 -3.99 -5.77 42.80
CA TYR A 195 -3.90 -4.96 44.03
C TYR A 195 -5.21 -4.93 44.78
N THR A 196 -6.34 -4.72 44.10
CA THR A 196 -7.66 -4.56 44.74
C THR A 196 -8.40 -5.87 44.92
N HIS A 197 -7.96 -6.96 44.27
CA HIS A 197 -8.66 -8.23 44.15
C HIS A 197 -10.12 -8.10 43.63
N ALA A 198 -10.44 -6.95 43.05
CA ALA A 198 -11.73 -6.71 42.42
C ALA A 198 -11.85 -7.49 41.11
N GLU A 199 -13.06 -8.01 40.87
CA GLU A 199 -13.37 -8.66 39.59
C GLU A 199 -13.59 -7.61 38.53
N HIS A 200 -12.97 -7.82 37.38
CA HIS A 200 -13.08 -7.02 36.18
C HIS A 200 -13.37 -7.91 34.95
N HIS A 201 -13.89 -7.31 33.91
CA HIS A 201 -14.03 -7.97 32.61
C HIS A 201 -13.16 -7.28 31.60
N VAL A 202 -12.44 -8.08 30.83
CA VAL A 202 -11.63 -7.60 29.71
C VAL A 202 -12.35 -7.92 28.43
N VAL A 203 -12.69 -6.90 27.65
CA VAL A 203 -13.33 -7.03 26.34
C VAL A 203 -12.29 -6.76 25.26
N LEU A 204 -12.00 -7.78 24.47
CA LEU A 204 -11.14 -7.68 23.27
C LEU A 204 -12.00 -7.44 22.04
N THR A 205 -11.69 -6.42 21.28
CA THR A 205 -12.31 -6.17 19.98
C THR A 205 -11.30 -5.56 19.00
N VAL A 206 -11.54 -5.75 17.73
CA VAL A 206 -10.71 -5.18 16.65
C VAL A 206 -11.53 -4.21 15.83
N LEU A 207 -11.05 -2.98 15.74
CA LEU A 207 -11.78 -1.87 15.17
C LEU A 207 -10.97 -1.12 14.09
N THR A 208 -11.67 -0.51 13.15
CA THR A 208 -11.09 0.50 12.27
C THR A 208 -10.84 1.81 13.04
N ARG A 209 -10.04 2.72 12.45
CA ARG A 209 -9.77 4.02 13.08
C ARG A 209 -11.05 4.82 13.41
N GLY A 210 -12.03 4.82 12.50
CA GLY A 210 -13.31 5.50 12.73
C GLY A 210 -14.12 4.89 13.87
N GLN A 211 -14.26 3.57 13.88
CA GLN A 211 -14.93 2.83 14.94
C GLN A 211 -14.25 3.02 16.31
N ALA A 212 -12.92 3.09 16.32
CA ALA A 212 -12.13 3.35 17.51
C ALA A 212 -12.48 4.69 18.18
N VAL A 213 -12.69 5.73 17.39
CA VAL A 213 -13.11 7.05 17.91
C VAL A 213 -14.51 6.97 18.53
N LEU A 214 -15.42 6.25 17.88
CA LEU A 214 -16.78 6.06 18.38
C LEU A 214 -16.78 5.28 19.72
N LEU A 215 -16.05 4.17 19.80
CA LEU A 215 -15.94 3.38 21.04
C LEU A 215 -15.37 4.22 22.18
N ARG A 216 -14.29 4.99 21.96
CA ARG A 216 -13.72 5.85 22.99
C ARG A 216 -14.72 6.89 23.51
N ARG A 217 -15.50 7.50 22.62
CA ARG A 217 -16.54 8.48 23.02
C ARG A 217 -17.64 7.81 23.81
N TYR A 218 -18.03 6.62 23.44
CA TYR A 218 -19.03 5.84 24.15
C TYR A 218 -18.56 5.46 25.55
N LEU A 219 -17.38 4.84 25.67
CA LEU A 219 -16.79 4.46 26.96
C LEU A 219 -16.68 5.63 27.92
N LYS A 220 -16.23 6.79 27.43
CA LYS A 220 -16.15 8.00 28.27
C LYS A 220 -17.49 8.43 28.87
N LYS A 221 -18.62 8.06 28.23
CA LYS A 221 -19.97 8.40 28.73
C LYS A 221 -20.52 7.40 29.73
N ILE A 222 -20.29 6.09 29.47
CA ILE A 222 -20.92 5.04 30.32
C ILE A 222 -20.02 4.57 31.45
N ASP A 223 -18.72 4.49 31.23
CA ASP A 223 -17.76 4.08 32.26
C ASP A 223 -16.52 4.97 32.20
N PRO A 224 -16.51 6.14 32.86
CA PRO A 224 -15.36 7.03 32.88
C PRO A 224 -14.09 6.42 33.48
N HIS A 225 -14.23 5.35 34.27
CA HIS A 225 -13.13 4.63 34.91
C HIS A 225 -12.62 3.42 34.07
N ALA A 226 -13.26 3.13 32.94
CA ALA A 226 -12.83 2.05 32.08
C ALA A 226 -11.38 2.29 31.61
N PHE A 227 -10.56 1.27 31.74
CA PHE A 227 -9.17 1.29 31.27
C PHE A 227 -9.09 0.73 29.85
N LEU A 228 -8.48 1.49 28.95
CA LEU A 228 -8.43 1.17 27.53
C LEU A 228 -7.00 1.03 27.06
N ILE A 229 -6.58 -0.17 26.68
CA ILE A 229 -5.32 -0.45 26.01
C ILE A 229 -5.58 -0.51 24.51
N VAL A 230 -4.75 0.15 23.73
CA VAL A 230 -4.84 0.16 22.26
C VAL A 230 -3.55 -0.38 21.67
N ALA A 231 -3.62 -1.54 21.04
CA ALA A 231 -2.53 -2.10 20.27
C ALA A 231 -2.74 -1.82 18.78
N ASN A 232 -1.72 -1.33 18.09
CA ASN A 232 -1.75 -1.22 16.64
C ASN A 232 -1.38 -2.58 16.05
N SER A 233 -2.13 -3.03 15.04
CA SER A 233 -1.80 -4.22 14.27
C SER A 233 -2.06 -3.96 12.80
N SER A 234 -1.09 -4.31 11.96
CA SER A 234 -1.21 -4.29 10.50
C SER A 234 -1.71 -5.63 9.95
N GLU A 235 -1.55 -6.70 10.74
CA GLU A 235 -1.87 -8.07 10.33
C GLU A 235 -2.94 -8.67 11.24
N ILE A 236 -4.19 -8.60 10.78
CA ILE A 236 -5.31 -9.27 11.42
C ILE A 236 -6.06 -10.05 10.35
N PHE A 237 -6.03 -11.36 10.49
CA PHE A 237 -6.71 -12.29 9.59
C PHE A 237 -8.02 -12.76 10.22
N GLY A 238 -9.08 -12.88 9.40
CA GLY A 238 -10.35 -13.40 9.85
C GLY A 238 -11.56 -12.82 9.14
N LYS A 239 -12.74 -13.32 9.45
CA LYS A 239 -14.01 -12.88 8.84
C LYS A 239 -14.24 -11.38 9.11
N GLY A 240 -14.31 -10.59 8.05
CA GLY A 240 -14.45 -9.12 8.13
C GLY A 240 -13.13 -8.34 8.19
N PHE A 241 -11.98 -9.02 8.06
CA PHE A 241 -10.64 -8.48 7.97
C PHE A 241 -9.90 -9.05 6.74
N LEU A 242 -8.57 -9.03 6.75
CA LEU A 242 -7.78 -9.67 5.70
C LEU A 242 -8.11 -11.18 5.66
N GLN A 243 -8.34 -11.72 4.45
CA GLN A 243 -8.45 -13.16 4.25
C GLN A 243 -7.07 -13.71 3.98
N PRO A 244 -6.74 -14.91 4.50
CA PRO A 244 -5.44 -15.54 4.26
C PRO A 244 -5.21 -15.87 2.79
#